data_3cec93396a29ea9201992317e2cc287c
#
_entry.id   3cec93396a29ea9201992317e2cc287c
#
_cell.length_a   1.000
_cell.length_b   1.000
_cell.length_c   1.000
_cell.angle_alpha   90.00
_cell.angle_beta   90.00
_cell.angle_gamma   90.00
#
_symmetry.space_group_name_H-M   'P 1'
#
loop_
_entity.id
_entity.type
_entity.pdbx_description
1 polymer ?
#
loop_
_entity_poly.entity_id
_entity_poly.type
_entity_poly.pdbx_seq_one_letter_code
_entity_poly.pdbx_strand_id
1 'polypeptide(L)'
;ALTSLNLNGKELLATPLTLSLYRPATDNDNRDKNGARLWRDAGLDCLTQKVVSLRESKTSTTARVEILNAKTQRVGIADFVYSLDRNGALKVHTTFQPDTTIVKSMARLGLTFRVSNAYDQVSYLGRGDNETYIDRNQSGKIGVYQTTPERMFHYYVAPQSTGNRTDVRWVKLADTSGEGIFVESDRAFQFSIIPFSDVLLEKARHINELERDGLLTVHLDAEQAGVGTATCGPGVLPQYLVPLKKQSFEFTLYPVK
;
A
#
# COMPACT_ATOMS: atom_id res chain seq x y z
N ALA A 1 12.76 -4.10 7.19
CA ALA A 1 11.49 -4.70 6.75
C ALA A 1 11.21 -5.98 7.55
N LEU A 2 9.96 -6.29 7.81
CA LEU A 2 9.54 -7.59 8.32
C LEU A 2 9.60 -8.59 7.16
N THR A 3 10.40 -9.65 7.30
CA THR A 3 10.68 -10.59 6.21
C THR A 3 9.91 -11.90 6.30
N SER A 4 9.32 -12.20 7.47
CA SER A 4 8.56 -13.41 7.72
C SER A 4 7.42 -13.10 8.69
N LEU A 5 6.25 -13.63 8.40
CA LEU A 5 5.08 -13.63 9.27
C LEU A 5 4.40 -15.00 9.15
N ASN A 6 4.63 -15.82 10.16
CA ASN A 6 4.11 -17.18 10.20
C ASN A 6 2.73 -17.22 10.86
N LEU A 7 1.74 -17.75 10.17
CA LEU A 7 0.39 -17.98 10.67
C LEU A 7 0.15 -19.49 10.77
N ASN A 8 0.01 -20.02 11.99
CA ASN A 8 -0.29 -21.44 12.23
C ASN A 8 0.66 -22.41 11.48
N GLY A 9 1.94 -22.07 11.39
CA GLY A 9 2.93 -22.88 10.69
C GLY A 9 3.09 -22.61 9.19
N LYS A 10 2.27 -21.70 8.61
CA LYS A 10 2.37 -21.28 7.19
C LYS A 10 2.96 -19.87 7.09
N GLU A 11 3.93 -19.67 6.20
CA GLU A 11 4.43 -18.35 5.88
C GLU A 11 3.39 -17.56 5.07
N LEU A 12 3.03 -16.38 5.55
CA LEU A 12 2.10 -15.49 4.85
C LEU A 12 2.81 -14.63 3.82
N LEU A 13 4.01 -14.11 4.16
CA LEU A 13 4.70 -13.12 3.35
C LEU A 13 5.48 -13.79 2.22
N ALA A 14 5.05 -13.61 0.97
CA ALA A 14 5.85 -13.99 -0.20
C ALA A 14 6.96 -12.94 -0.50
N THR A 15 6.76 -11.69 -0.06
CA THR A 15 7.78 -10.63 -0.08
C THR A 15 7.79 -9.88 1.24
N PRO A 16 8.92 -9.26 1.63
CA PRO A 16 8.98 -8.48 2.86
C PRO A 16 7.91 -7.38 2.93
N LEU A 17 7.34 -7.16 4.12
CA LEU A 17 6.49 -6.02 4.41
C LEU A 17 7.36 -4.76 4.46
N THR A 18 7.11 -3.81 3.56
CA THR A 18 7.93 -2.62 3.36
C THR A 18 7.09 -1.35 3.33
N LEU A 19 7.73 -0.19 3.52
CA LEU A 19 7.12 1.12 3.29
C LEU A 19 6.84 1.30 1.80
N SER A 20 5.66 1.81 1.46
CA SER A 20 5.26 2.15 0.09
C SER A 20 5.02 3.65 -0.04
N LEU A 21 5.67 4.28 -1.03
CA LEU A 21 5.57 5.72 -1.34
C LEU A 21 5.11 5.98 -2.77
N TYR A 22 5.04 4.93 -3.60
CA TYR A 22 4.78 4.99 -5.03
C TYR A 22 3.57 4.13 -5.40
N ARG A 23 2.88 4.52 -6.47
CA ARG A 23 1.89 3.68 -7.16
C ARG A 23 2.21 3.66 -8.67
N PRO A 24 1.93 2.57 -9.39
CA PRO A 24 1.94 2.58 -10.85
C PRO A 24 1.08 3.74 -11.36
N ALA A 25 1.69 4.61 -12.17
CA ALA A 25 1.08 5.88 -12.50
C ALA A 25 -0.19 5.73 -13.33
N THR A 26 -1.25 6.39 -12.93
CA THR A 26 -2.45 6.52 -13.76
C THR A 26 -2.21 7.47 -14.93
N ASP A 27 -3.10 7.46 -15.93
CA ASP A 27 -3.03 8.42 -17.04
C ASP A 27 -3.06 9.87 -16.54
N ASN A 28 -3.86 10.15 -15.50
CA ASN A 28 -3.90 11.47 -14.87
C ASN A 28 -2.59 11.78 -14.13
N ASP A 29 -2.02 10.84 -13.38
CA ASP A 29 -0.75 11.03 -12.68
C ASP A 29 0.37 11.40 -13.64
N ASN A 30 0.40 10.81 -14.84
CA ASN A 30 1.40 11.10 -15.87
C ASN A 30 1.30 12.53 -16.43
N ARG A 31 0.14 13.19 -16.29
CA ARG A 31 -0.11 14.54 -16.78
C ARG A 31 -0.18 15.58 -15.66
N ASP A 32 -0.32 15.15 -14.40
CA ASP A 32 -0.35 16.04 -13.24
C ASP A 32 1.05 16.59 -12.95
N LYS A 33 1.12 17.93 -12.75
CA LYS A 33 2.37 18.60 -12.34
C LYS A 33 2.92 18.12 -11.00
N ASN A 34 2.05 17.61 -10.10
CA ASN A 34 2.42 17.04 -8.80
C ASN A 34 2.47 15.50 -8.82
N GLY A 35 2.31 14.89 -9.99
CA GLY A 35 2.15 13.45 -10.17
C GLY A 35 3.44 12.71 -10.49
N ALA A 36 3.30 11.74 -11.38
CA ALA A 36 4.29 10.68 -11.65
C ALA A 36 5.69 11.18 -12.00
N ARG A 37 5.81 12.31 -12.70
CA ARG A 37 7.13 12.89 -13.02
C ARG A 37 7.91 13.22 -11.76
N LEU A 38 7.31 13.89 -10.77
CA LEU A 38 7.99 14.23 -9.52
C LEU A 38 8.33 12.99 -8.70
N TRP A 39 7.48 11.95 -8.75
CA TRP A 39 7.75 10.69 -8.05
C TRP A 39 8.95 9.96 -8.65
N ARG A 40 9.04 9.88 -9.98
CA ARG A 40 10.18 9.27 -10.71
C ARG A 40 11.45 10.11 -10.60
N ASP A 41 11.36 11.45 -10.65
CA ASP A 41 12.50 12.35 -10.45
C ASP A 41 13.15 12.13 -9.06
N ALA A 42 12.32 11.88 -8.03
CA ALA A 42 12.77 11.51 -6.70
C ALA A 42 13.19 10.02 -6.59
N GLY A 43 12.90 9.19 -7.60
CA GLY A 43 13.21 7.75 -7.64
C GLY A 43 12.34 6.92 -6.69
N LEU A 44 11.08 7.32 -6.46
CA LEU A 44 10.16 6.61 -5.56
C LEU A 44 9.64 5.30 -6.15
N ASP A 45 9.77 5.10 -7.45
CA ASP A 45 9.42 3.90 -8.21
C ASP A 45 10.39 2.73 -7.99
N CYS A 46 11.60 3.02 -7.45
CA CYS A 46 12.63 2.01 -7.19
C CYS A 46 13.32 2.31 -5.85
N LEU A 47 12.74 1.83 -4.76
CA LEU A 47 13.23 2.08 -3.41
C LEU A 47 13.95 0.88 -2.82
N THR A 48 15.05 1.17 -2.13
CA THR A 48 15.75 0.22 -1.24
C THR A 48 15.58 0.67 0.21
N GLN A 49 15.29 -0.28 1.09
CA GLN A 49 15.10 -0.04 2.53
C GLN A 49 16.27 -0.64 3.30
N LYS A 50 17.16 0.22 3.79
CA LYS A 50 18.37 -0.15 4.51
C LYS A 50 18.16 0.03 6.02
N VAL A 51 18.19 -1.07 6.78
CA VAL A 51 18.15 -1.01 8.24
C VAL A 51 19.46 -0.43 8.75
N VAL A 52 19.37 0.66 9.52
CA VAL A 52 20.54 1.35 10.12
C VAL A 52 20.66 1.09 11.62
N SER A 53 19.54 0.76 12.28
CA SER A 53 19.60 0.27 13.66
C SER A 53 18.42 -0.64 13.96
N LEU A 54 18.66 -1.63 14.82
CA LEU A 54 17.65 -2.52 15.36
C LEU A 54 17.78 -2.50 16.89
N ARG A 55 16.65 -2.37 17.58
CA ARG A 55 16.57 -2.41 19.04
C ARG A 55 15.45 -3.35 19.44
N GLU A 56 15.78 -4.30 20.29
CA GLU A 56 14.81 -5.25 20.82
C GLU A 56 14.51 -4.96 22.29
N SER A 57 13.26 -5.12 22.65
CA SER A 57 12.77 -5.12 24.03
C SER A 57 12.03 -6.43 24.31
N LYS A 58 11.51 -6.58 25.52
CA LYS A 58 10.69 -7.77 25.86
C LYS A 58 9.39 -7.89 25.06
N THR A 59 8.87 -6.79 24.54
CA THR A 59 7.52 -6.71 23.94
C THR A 59 7.51 -6.12 22.54
N SER A 60 8.63 -5.57 22.06
CA SER A 60 8.69 -4.92 20.76
C SER A 60 10.09 -4.92 20.17
N THR A 61 10.14 -4.84 18.84
CA THR A 61 11.35 -4.59 18.06
C THR A 61 11.21 -3.28 17.31
N THR A 62 12.17 -2.39 17.49
CA THR A 62 12.22 -1.10 16.76
C THR A 62 13.31 -1.16 15.70
N ALA A 63 12.95 -0.92 14.44
CA ALA A 63 13.88 -0.83 13.32
C ALA A 63 13.89 0.58 12.74
N ARG A 64 15.06 1.22 12.71
CA ARG A 64 15.27 2.46 11.97
C ARG A 64 15.80 2.15 10.59
N VAL A 65 15.17 2.72 9.57
CA VAL A 65 15.39 2.37 8.17
C VAL A 65 15.62 3.63 7.35
N GLU A 66 16.73 3.68 6.61
CA GLU A 66 16.92 4.64 5.53
C GLU A 66 16.19 4.16 4.28
N ILE A 67 15.40 5.05 3.69
CA ILE A 67 14.74 4.81 2.41
C ILE A 67 15.60 5.47 1.32
N LEU A 68 16.14 4.65 0.43
CA LEU A 68 17.07 5.08 -0.61
C LEU A 68 16.46 4.87 -1.99
N ASN A 69 16.67 5.82 -2.91
CA ASN A 69 16.32 5.65 -4.31
C ASN A 69 17.42 4.87 -5.07
N ALA A 70 17.21 4.58 -6.36
CA ALA A 70 18.19 3.88 -7.20
C ALA A 70 19.54 4.59 -7.33
N LYS A 71 19.60 5.92 -7.07
CA LYS A 71 20.83 6.72 -7.02
C LYS A 71 21.49 6.73 -5.64
N THR A 72 21.02 5.88 -4.71
CA THR A 72 21.46 5.82 -3.31
C THR A 72 21.24 7.11 -2.51
N GLN A 73 20.42 8.02 -3.00
CA GLN A 73 20.02 9.22 -2.26
C GLN A 73 18.94 8.85 -1.25
N ARG A 74 19.04 9.37 -0.03
CA ARG A 74 18.06 9.13 1.03
C ARG A 74 16.83 10.00 0.81
N VAL A 75 15.73 9.37 0.40
CA VAL A 75 14.42 10.04 0.22
C VAL A 75 13.65 10.21 1.53
N GLY A 76 14.10 9.55 2.60
CA GLY A 76 13.52 9.70 3.93
C GLY A 76 14.06 8.69 4.94
N ILE A 77 13.54 8.79 6.16
CA ILE A 77 13.82 7.86 7.27
C ILE A 77 12.48 7.32 7.76
N ALA A 78 12.41 6.01 7.96
CA ALA A 78 11.28 5.34 8.61
C ALA A 78 11.72 4.66 9.91
N ASP A 79 10.94 4.82 10.96
CA ASP A 79 11.04 4.06 12.19
C ASP A 79 9.84 3.11 12.26
N PHE A 80 10.09 1.80 12.34
CA PHE A 80 9.09 0.76 12.53
C PHE A 80 9.18 0.22 13.94
N VAL A 81 8.05 0.14 14.63
CA VAL A 81 7.92 -0.54 15.91
C VAL A 81 6.97 -1.72 15.71
N TYR A 82 7.52 -2.91 15.82
CA TYR A 82 6.77 -4.17 15.77
C TYR A 82 6.51 -4.65 17.18
N SER A 83 5.26 -4.93 17.52
CA SER A 83 4.92 -5.56 18.80
C SER A 83 3.91 -6.69 18.57
N LEU A 84 4.11 -7.81 19.25
CA LEU A 84 3.21 -8.96 19.18
C LEU A 84 2.49 -9.08 20.54
N ASP A 85 1.17 -9.13 20.50
CA ASP A 85 0.38 -9.34 21.71
C ASP A 85 0.25 -10.84 22.06
N ARG A 86 -0.40 -11.13 23.21
CA ARG A 86 -0.58 -12.50 23.69
C ARG A 86 -1.52 -13.35 22.83
N ASN A 87 -2.33 -12.71 21.99
CA ASN A 87 -3.29 -13.35 21.09
C ASN A 87 -2.71 -13.54 19.68
N GLY A 88 -1.44 -13.19 19.48
CA GLY A 88 -0.75 -13.27 18.18
C GLY A 88 -1.05 -12.10 17.25
N ALA A 89 -1.68 -11.02 17.72
CA ALA A 89 -1.86 -9.83 16.91
C ALA A 89 -0.53 -9.07 16.74
N LEU A 90 -0.14 -8.83 15.51
CA LEU A 90 1.05 -8.06 15.16
C LEU A 90 0.65 -6.60 14.93
N LYS A 91 1.14 -5.71 15.78
CA LYS A 91 1.02 -4.27 15.63
C LYS A 91 2.27 -3.72 14.95
N VAL A 92 2.07 -2.97 13.88
CA VAL A 92 3.12 -2.29 13.11
C VAL A 92 2.88 -0.79 13.18
N HIS A 93 3.57 -0.12 14.10
CA HIS A 93 3.58 1.33 14.17
C HIS A 93 4.73 1.86 13.33
N THR A 94 4.43 2.76 12.40
CA THR A 94 5.39 3.32 11.46
C THR A 94 5.41 4.83 11.57
N THR A 95 6.60 5.40 11.68
CA THR A 95 6.82 6.85 11.56
C THR A 95 7.72 7.11 10.37
N PHE A 96 7.29 7.94 9.44
CA PHE A 96 8.07 8.32 8.26
C PHE A 96 8.34 9.82 8.23
N GLN A 97 9.59 10.17 7.96
CA GLN A 97 10.05 11.54 7.75
C GLN A 97 10.64 11.65 6.34
N PRO A 98 9.94 12.28 5.37
CA PRO A 98 10.48 12.51 4.03
C PRO A 98 11.62 13.53 4.05
N ASP A 99 12.58 13.35 3.14
CA ASP A 99 13.55 14.39 2.80
C ASP A 99 12.93 15.31 1.72
N THR A 100 12.41 16.44 2.15
CA THR A 100 11.71 17.40 1.27
C THR A 100 12.64 18.14 0.31
N THR A 101 13.95 17.98 0.43
CA THR A 101 14.91 18.50 -0.56
C THR A 101 14.87 17.66 -1.84
N ILE A 102 14.56 16.36 -1.72
CA ILE A 102 14.48 15.39 -2.82
C ILE A 102 13.02 15.11 -3.19
N VAL A 103 12.19 14.74 -2.20
CA VAL A 103 10.79 14.37 -2.41
C VAL A 103 9.93 15.62 -2.48
N LYS A 104 9.32 15.89 -3.63
CA LYS A 104 8.43 17.02 -3.86
C LYS A 104 6.96 16.62 -3.92
N SER A 105 6.68 15.34 -4.08
CA SER A 105 5.34 14.74 -4.07
C SER A 105 5.48 13.24 -3.81
N MET A 106 4.44 12.61 -3.26
CA MET A 106 4.34 11.15 -3.05
C MET A 106 2.98 10.67 -3.50
N ALA A 107 2.92 9.45 -4.05
CA ALA A 107 1.67 8.82 -4.44
C ALA A 107 0.88 8.30 -3.23
N ARG A 108 1.59 7.70 -2.29
CA ARG A 108 1.03 7.10 -1.08
C ARG A 108 1.99 7.15 0.09
N LEU A 109 1.48 6.84 1.27
CA LEU A 109 2.24 6.54 2.47
C LEU A 109 1.55 5.38 3.17
N GLY A 110 2.18 4.21 3.11
CA GLY A 110 1.59 2.99 3.65
C GLY A 110 2.59 1.83 3.70
N LEU A 111 2.05 0.64 3.81
CA LEU A 111 2.79 -0.63 3.79
C LEU A 111 2.40 -1.45 2.55
N THR A 112 3.36 -2.17 2.00
CA THR A 112 3.11 -3.13 0.92
C THR A 112 3.83 -4.44 1.18
N PHE A 113 3.21 -5.53 0.75
CA PHE A 113 3.76 -6.88 0.75
C PHE A 113 3.01 -7.74 -0.25
N ARG A 114 3.53 -8.93 -0.53
CA ARG A 114 2.83 -9.89 -1.39
C ARG A 114 2.54 -11.17 -0.64
N VAL A 115 1.44 -11.82 -1.00
CA VAL A 115 0.98 -13.08 -0.44
C VAL A 115 0.64 -14.06 -1.57
N SER A 116 0.49 -15.35 -1.24
CA SER A 116 -0.02 -16.32 -2.21
C SER A 116 -1.42 -15.93 -2.71
N ASN A 117 -1.71 -16.22 -3.99
CA ASN A 117 -3.03 -16.04 -4.58
C ASN A 117 -4.11 -16.98 -3.99
N ALA A 118 -3.71 -17.95 -3.15
CA ALA A 118 -4.65 -18.74 -2.36
C ALA A 118 -5.48 -17.90 -1.37
N TYR A 119 -4.97 -16.73 -0.96
CA TYR A 119 -5.68 -15.77 -0.10
C TYR A 119 -6.55 -14.84 -0.95
N ASP A 120 -7.58 -15.39 -1.60
CA ASP A 120 -8.42 -14.66 -2.57
C ASP A 120 -9.78 -14.20 -2.02
N GLN A 121 -10.12 -14.55 -0.77
CA GLN A 121 -11.35 -14.15 -0.11
C GLN A 121 -11.12 -12.82 0.63
N VAL A 122 -11.67 -11.74 0.09
CA VAL A 122 -11.54 -10.39 0.67
C VAL A 122 -12.88 -9.92 1.21
N SER A 123 -12.91 -9.48 2.46
CA SER A 123 -14.05 -8.74 3.02
C SER A 123 -13.55 -7.49 3.73
N TYR A 124 -14.34 -6.43 3.72
CA TYR A 124 -13.93 -5.16 4.33
C TYR A 124 -15.14 -4.30 4.73
N LEU A 125 -14.92 -3.41 5.70
CA LEU A 125 -15.82 -2.30 6.03
C LEU A 125 -15.19 -1.01 5.53
N GLY A 126 -15.78 -0.40 4.52
CA GLY A 126 -15.26 0.82 3.87
C GLY A 126 -16.18 1.27 2.75
N ARG A 127 -15.67 2.16 1.88
CA ARG A 127 -16.41 2.52 0.66
C ARG A 127 -16.24 1.48 -0.42
N GLY A 128 -17.33 1.11 -1.06
CA GLY A 128 -17.37 0.13 -2.15
C GLY A 128 -18.71 0.15 -2.86
N ASP A 129 -19.00 -0.82 -3.73
CA ASP A 129 -18.14 -1.97 -4.10
C ASP A 129 -17.11 -1.63 -5.18
N ASN A 130 -17.24 -0.47 -5.83
CA ASN A 130 -16.34 0.02 -6.89
C ASN A 130 -15.06 0.66 -6.31
N GLU A 131 -14.11 0.92 -7.21
CA GLU A 131 -12.88 1.65 -6.92
C GLU A 131 -13.18 3.07 -6.44
N THR A 132 -12.53 3.50 -5.37
CA THR A 132 -12.63 4.85 -4.80
C THR A 132 -11.25 5.42 -4.49
N TYR A 133 -11.09 6.74 -4.67
CA TYR A 133 -9.94 7.54 -4.23
C TYR A 133 -10.45 8.73 -3.42
N ILE A 134 -9.59 9.38 -2.65
CA ILE A 134 -9.99 10.44 -1.71
C ILE A 134 -10.72 11.61 -2.40
N ASP A 135 -10.42 11.88 -3.67
CA ASP A 135 -11.06 12.91 -4.52
C ASP A 135 -12.14 12.33 -5.46
N ARG A 136 -12.36 11.00 -5.43
CA ARG A 136 -13.33 10.27 -6.25
C ARG A 136 -13.96 9.13 -5.43
N ASN A 137 -14.71 9.47 -4.40
CA ASN A 137 -15.31 8.50 -3.49
C ASN A 137 -16.83 8.60 -3.31
N GLN A 138 -17.48 9.59 -3.92
CA GLN A 138 -18.92 9.84 -3.73
C GLN A 138 -19.82 8.72 -4.26
N SER A 139 -19.36 7.95 -5.26
CA SER A 139 -20.07 6.79 -5.79
C SER A 139 -20.03 5.58 -4.85
N GLY A 140 -19.04 5.48 -3.96
CA GLY A 140 -18.89 4.40 -3.00
C GLY A 140 -19.65 4.68 -1.72
N LYS A 141 -20.57 3.79 -1.33
CA LYS A 141 -21.24 3.85 -0.01
C LYS A 141 -20.42 3.10 1.03
N ILE A 142 -20.44 3.57 2.28
CA ILE A 142 -19.84 2.82 3.38
C ILE A 142 -20.72 1.62 3.69
N GLY A 143 -20.10 0.45 3.75
CA GLY A 143 -20.77 -0.82 4.02
C GLY A 143 -19.76 -1.94 4.22
N VAL A 144 -20.29 -3.12 4.55
CA VAL A 144 -19.50 -4.36 4.57
C VAL A 144 -19.61 -5.01 3.20
N TYR A 145 -18.46 -5.27 2.58
CA TYR A 145 -18.38 -5.84 1.24
C TYR A 145 -17.58 -7.14 1.24
N GLN A 146 -17.91 -8.03 0.32
CA GLN A 146 -17.15 -9.24 -0.01
C GLN A 146 -16.76 -9.19 -1.48
N THR A 147 -15.50 -9.49 -1.77
CA THR A 147 -14.94 -9.41 -3.11
C THR A 147 -13.76 -10.37 -3.25
N THR A 148 -13.11 -10.35 -4.40
CA THR A 148 -11.86 -11.05 -4.67
C THR A 148 -10.85 -10.06 -5.28
N PRO A 149 -9.53 -10.31 -5.20
CA PRO A 149 -8.52 -9.48 -5.85
C PRO A 149 -8.77 -9.29 -7.34
N GLU A 150 -9.31 -10.30 -8.00
CA GLU A 150 -9.70 -10.23 -9.42
C GLU A 150 -10.82 -9.22 -9.67
N ARG A 151 -11.85 -9.20 -8.82
CA ARG A 151 -12.97 -8.26 -8.92
C ARG A 151 -12.61 -6.85 -8.46
N MET A 152 -11.55 -6.71 -7.67
CA MET A 152 -11.01 -5.40 -7.27
C MET A 152 -10.22 -4.77 -8.40
N PHE A 153 -9.54 -5.58 -9.23
CA PHE A 153 -8.73 -5.09 -10.33
C PHE A 153 -9.61 -4.64 -11.51
N HIS A 154 -9.38 -3.42 -12.00
CA HIS A 154 -10.02 -2.93 -13.21
C HIS A 154 -9.00 -2.95 -14.36
N TYR A 155 -9.37 -3.59 -15.47
CA TYR A 155 -8.54 -3.70 -16.67
C TYR A 155 -8.63 -2.41 -17.50
N TYR A 156 -7.96 -1.37 -17.07
CA TYR A 156 -7.80 -0.17 -17.89
C TYR A 156 -7.01 -0.49 -19.16
N VAL A 157 -7.27 0.23 -20.24
CA VAL A 157 -6.61 0.00 -21.56
C VAL A 157 -5.08 0.02 -21.41
N ALA A 158 -4.54 0.99 -20.70
CA ALA A 158 -3.15 0.98 -20.26
C ALA A 158 -3.08 0.51 -18.79
N PRO A 159 -2.30 -0.53 -18.48
CA PRO A 159 -2.09 -0.98 -17.11
C PRO A 159 -1.62 0.15 -16.19
N GLN A 160 -2.25 0.27 -15.03
CA GLN A 160 -2.02 1.34 -14.07
C GLN A 160 -2.51 0.95 -12.69
N SER A 161 -2.27 1.78 -11.68
CA SER A 161 -2.82 1.58 -10.35
C SER A 161 -4.35 1.55 -10.38
N THR A 162 -4.95 0.58 -9.69
CA THR A 162 -6.39 0.34 -9.65
C THR A 162 -6.80 -0.38 -8.38
N GLY A 163 -8.10 -0.52 -8.15
CA GLY A 163 -8.65 -1.37 -7.09
C GLY A 163 -8.66 -0.75 -5.71
N ASN A 164 -8.28 0.52 -5.56
CA ASN A 164 -8.27 1.17 -4.25
C ASN A 164 -9.65 1.30 -3.62
N ARG A 165 -9.71 1.17 -2.30
CA ARG A 165 -10.90 1.42 -1.45
C ARG A 165 -10.55 2.43 -0.37
N THR A 166 -11.42 3.40 -0.16
CA THR A 166 -11.25 4.48 0.83
C THR A 166 -12.14 4.32 2.05
N ASP A 167 -11.88 5.09 3.09
CA ASP A 167 -12.65 5.11 4.35
C ASP A 167 -12.79 3.72 4.98
N VAL A 168 -11.75 2.90 4.85
CA VAL A 168 -11.72 1.52 5.35
C VAL A 168 -11.48 1.53 6.87
N ARG A 169 -12.23 0.69 7.59
CA ARG A 169 -12.09 0.48 9.02
C ARG A 169 -11.32 -0.81 9.30
N TRP A 170 -11.61 -1.81 8.51
CA TRP A 170 -10.93 -3.10 8.56
C TRP A 170 -11.00 -3.80 7.21
N VAL A 171 -10.04 -4.67 6.95
CA VAL A 171 -10.03 -5.62 5.83
C VAL A 171 -9.61 -6.99 6.32
N LYS A 172 -10.31 -8.03 5.86
CA LYS A 172 -9.95 -9.44 6.04
C LYS A 172 -9.52 -10.00 4.69
N LEU A 173 -8.39 -10.68 4.69
CA LEU A 173 -7.86 -11.45 3.57
C LEU A 173 -7.66 -12.89 4.04
N ALA A 174 -8.34 -13.84 3.39
CA ALA A 174 -8.33 -15.23 3.80
C ALA A 174 -8.30 -16.17 2.59
N ASP A 175 -7.91 -17.42 2.84
CA ASP A 175 -8.08 -18.50 1.89
C ASP A 175 -9.49 -19.11 1.97
N THR A 176 -9.76 -20.14 1.16
CA THR A 176 -11.06 -20.82 1.13
C THR A 176 -11.40 -21.58 2.43
N SER A 177 -10.42 -21.86 3.28
CA SER A 177 -10.65 -22.44 4.62
C SER A 177 -11.02 -21.39 5.68
N GLY A 178 -10.86 -20.10 5.35
CA GLY A 178 -11.07 -18.97 6.25
C GLY A 178 -9.81 -18.54 7.00
N GLU A 179 -8.67 -19.26 6.81
CA GLU A 179 -7.39 -18.87 7.38
C GLU A 179 -6.81 -17.65 6.67
N GLY A 180 -6.23 -16.72 7.44
CA GLY A 180 -5.62 -15.52 6.88
C GLY A 180 -5.37 -14.44 7.90
N ILE A 181 -5.52 -13.19 7.48
CA ILE A 181 -5.36 -12.01 8.34
C ILE A 181 -6.58 -11.11 8.31
N PHE A 182 -6.85 -10.53 9.46
CA PHE A 182 -7.74 -9.39 9.62
C PHE A 182 -6.87 -8.17 9.97
N VAL A 183 -7.05 -7.06 9.29
CA VAL A 183 -6.26 -5.85 9.47
C VAL A 183 -7.17 -4.69 9.84
N GLU A 184 -6.78 -3.96 10.87
CA GLU A 184 -7.39 -2.68 11.25
C GLU A 184 -6.30 -1.63 11.48
N SER A 185 -6.73 -0.38 11.63
CA SER A 185 -5.86 0.76 11.90
C SER A 185 -6.49 1.63 12.97
N ASP A 186 -5.69 2.47 13.63
CA ASP A 186 -6.11 3.48 14.59
C ASP A 186 -7.04 4.55 13.98
N ARG A 187 -7.07 4.62 12.64
CA ARG A 187 -7.91 5.54 11.87
C ARG A 187 -8.39 4.88 10.57
N ALA A 188 -9.31 5.53 9.87
CA ALA A 188 -9.70 5.10 8.54
C ALA A 188 -8.49 5.13 7.60
N PHE A 189 -8.36 4.10 6.78
CA PHE A 189 -7.26 3.91 5.85
C PHE A 189 -7.76 3.58 4.44
N GLN A 190 -6.84 3.33 3.53
CA GLN A 190 -7.13 2.89 2.18
C GLN A 190 -6.43 1.55 1.93
N PHE A 191 -6.97 0.73 1.05
CA PHE A 191 -6.31 -0.51 0.67
C PHE A 191 -6.59 -0.89 -0.78
N SER A 192 -5.70 -1.68 -1.34
CA SER A 192 -5.94 -2.47 -2.54
C SER A 192 -5.28 -3.84 -2.43
N ILE A 193 -5.91 -4.86 -3.03
CA ILE A 193 -5.36 -6.21 -3.15
C ILE A 193 -5.56 -6.62 -4.61
N ILE A 194 -4.45 -6.77 -5.35
CA ILE A 194 -4.49 -6.96 -6.79
C ILE A 194 -3.60 -8.14 -7.23
N PRO A 195 -3.95 -8.82 -8.36
CA PRO A 195 -3.26 -10.03 -8.81
C PRO A 195 -1.96 -9.78 -9.59
N PHE A 196 -1.43 -8.56 -9.56
CA PHE A 196 -0.23 -8.17 -10.29
C PHE A 196 0.73 -7.38 -9.39
N SER A 197 2.02 -7.41 -9.70
CA SER A 197 2.99 -6.55 -9.01
C SER A 197 2.97 -5.12 -9.55
N ASP A 198 3.30 -4.14 -8.70
CA ASP A 198 3.43 -2.74 -9.11
C ASP A 198 4.47 -2.58 -10.22
N VAL A 199 5.56 -3.35 -10.15
CA VAL A 199 6.63 -3.33 -11.17
C VAL A 199 6.09 -3.78 -12.53
N LEU A 200 5.23 -4.80 -12.57
CA LEU A 200 4.61 -5.26 -13.81
C LEU A 200 3.64 -4.22 -14.36
N LEU A 201 2.77 -3.65 -13.51
CA LEU A 201 1.83 -2.60 -13.91
C LEU A 201 2.53 -1.34 -14.45
N GLU A 202 3.67 -0.97 -13.86
CA GLU A 202 4.45 0.20 -14.32
C GLU A 202 5.13 -0.04 -15.67
N LYS A 203 5.52 -1.28 -15.97
CA LYS A 203 6.22 -1.64 -17.22
C LYS A 203 5.29 -1.97 -18.38
N ALA A 204 4.15 -2.60 -18.08
CA ALA A 204 3.22 -3.06 -19.10
C ALA A 204 2.54 -1.87 -19.80
N ARG A 205 2.45 -1.96 -21.11
CA ARG A 205 1.76 -0.97 -21.97
C ARG A 205 0.38 -1.45 -22.39
N HIS A 206 0.15 -2.77 -22.36
CA HIS A 206 -1.09 -3.40 -22.78
C HIS A 206 -1.50 -4.50 -21.81
N ILE A 207 -2.79 -4.77 -21.72
CA ILE A 207 -3.38 -5.78 -20.83
C ILE A 207 -2.81 -7.17 -21.04
N ASN A 208 -2.51 -7.54 -22.30
CA ASN A 208 -1.95 -8.84 -22.64
C ASN A 208 -0.50 -9.06 -22.19
N GLU A 209 0.15 -8.02 -21.68
CA GLU A 209 1.50 -8.10 -21.08
C GLU A 209 1.42 -8.40 -19.57
N LEU A 210 0.21 -8.43 -18.98
CA LEU A 210 0.00 -8.70 -17.57
C LEU A 210 0.00 -10.22 -17.30
N GLU A 211 1.16 -10.74 -16.94
CA GLU A 211 1.34 -12.14 -16.56
C GLU A 211 1.18 -12.32 -15.05
N ARG A 212 0.48 -13.40 -14.66
CA ARG A 212 0.26 -13.77 -13.27
C ARG A 212 1.41 -14.64 -12.79
N ASP A 213 1.93 -14.32 -11.62
CA ASP A 213 3.02 -15.06 -10.98
C ASP A 213 2.57 -15.85 -9.72
N GLY A 214 1.26 -16.00 -9.53
CA GLY A 214 0.69 -16.73 -8.38
C GLY A 214 0.65 -15.93 -7.09
N LEU A 215 0.96 -14.64 -7.12
CA LEU A 215 0.98 -13.77 -5.95
C LEU A 215 0.01 -12.60 -6.08
N LEU A 216 -0.51 -12.17 -4.93
CA LEU A 216 -1.30 -10.94 -4.77
C LEU A 216 -0.44 -9.85 -4.17
N THR A 217 -0.58 -8.62 -4.64
CA THR A 217 0.04 -7.44 -4.04
C THR A 217 -0.98 -6.77 -3.12
N VAL A 218 -0.61 -6.61 -1.87
CA VAL A 218 -1.41 -5.97 -0.81
C VAL A 218 -0.83 -4.60 -0.52
N HIS A 219 -1.67 -3.58 -0.56
CA HIS A 219 -1.36 -2.24 -0.08
C HIS A 219 -2.29 -1.88 1.08
N LEU A 220 -1.70 -1.36 2.14
CA LEU A 220 -2.37 -0.80 3.31
C LEU A 220 -1.88 0.64 3.45
N ASP A 221 -2.68 1.61 3.04
CA ASP A 221 -2.26 3.01 2.93
C ASP A 221 -2.90 3.87 4.02
N ALA A 222 -2.08 4.49 4.85
CA ALA A 222 -2.52 5.54 5.76
C ALA A 222 -2.94 6.80 5.00
N GLU A 223 -2.21 7.08 3.90
CA GLU A 223 -2.50 8.18 2.98
C GLU A 223 -2.29 7.72 1.54
N GLN A 224 -3.15 8.16 0.63
CA GLN A 224 -2.95 8.04 -0.80
C GLN A 224 -3.46 9.30 -1.50
N ALA A 225 -2.70 9.82 -2.45
CA ALA A 225 -3.09 10.97 -3.25
C ALA A 225 -4.33 10.67 -4.09
N GLY A 226 -5.15 11.68 -4.32
CA GLY A 226 -6.22 11.62 -5.30
C GLY A 226 -5.71 11.27 -6.69
N VAL A 227 -6.62 11.09 -7.63
CA VAL A 227 -6.29 10.77 -9.03
C VAL A 227 -6.49 11.96 -9.97
N GLY A 228 -7.19 13.02 -9.54
CA GLY A 228 -7.44 14.21 -10.36
C GLY A 228 -8.12 13.90 -11.70
N THR A 229 -7.99 14.83 -12.62
CA THR A 229 -8.52 14.75 -14.00
C THR A 229 -7.53 15.27 -15.05
N ALA A 230 -6.24 15.23 -14.78
CA ALA A 230 -5.19 15.93 -15.53
C ALA A 230 -5.07 15.53 -17.02
N THR A 231 -5.69 14.44 -17.45
CA THR A 231 -5.79 14.09 -18.89
C THR A 231 -6.62 15.09 -19.69
N CYS A 232 -7.61 15.73 -19.07
CA CYS A 232 -8.50 16.70 -19.74
C CYS A 232 -8.98 17.83 -18.81
N GLY A 233 -8.50 17.89 -17.56
CA GLY A 233 -8.90 18.87 -16.55
C GLY A 233 -7.75 19.18 -15.58
N PRO A 234 -8.07 19.70 -14.38
CA PRO A 234 -7.07 19.99 -13.36
C PRO A 234 -6.44 18.72 -12.79
N GLY A 235 -5.20 18.84 -12.34
CA GLY A 235 -4.53 17.80 -11.53
C GLY A 235 -5.17 17.65 -10.14
N VAL A 236 -4.53 16.85 -9.30
CA VAL A 236 -4.96 16.61 -7.91
C VAL A 236 -4.93 17.94 -7.14
N LEU A 237 -6.04 18.26 -6.48
CA LEU A 237 -6.14 19.48 -5.66
C LEU A 237 -5.26 19.34 -4.39
N PRO A 238 -4.73 20.46 -3.85
CA PRO A 238 -3.78 20.43 -2.72
C PRO A 238 -4.25 19.63 -1.50
N GLN A 239 -5.53 19.66 -1.17
CA GLN A 239 -6.12 18.93 -0.04
C GLN A 239 -6.14 17.40 -0.22
N TYR A 240 -5.94 16.91 -1.45
CA TYR A 240 -5.90 15.49 -1.79
C TYR A 240 -4.49 14.98 -2.11
N LEU A 241 -3.47 15.80 -1.89
CA LEU A 241 -2.07 15.38 -1.97
C LEU A 241 -1.63 14.73 -0.66
N VAL A 242 -0.70 13.79 -0.73
CA VAL A 242 -0.07 13.23 0.48
C VAL A 242 0.81 14.31 1.12
N PRO A 243 0.60 14.67 2.40
CA PRO A 243 1.36 15.73 3.06
C PRO A 243 2.84 15.37 3.20
N LEU A 244 3.73 16.28 2.75
CA LEU A 244 5.20 16.13 2.84
C LEU A 244 5.72 16.58 4.21
N LYS A 245 5.32 15.90 5.26
CA LYS A 245 5.75 16.13 6.65
C LYS A 245 5.99 14.81 7.37
N LYS A 246 6.58 14.88 8.55
CA LYS A 246 6.66 13.71 9.43
C LYS A 246 5.24 13.22 9.76
N GLN A 247 4.99 11.94 9.54
CA GLN A 247 3.70 11.29 9.78
C GLN A 247 3.91 9.95 10.47
N SER A 248 2.94 9.57 11.29
CA SER A 248 2.89 8.25 11.92
C SER A 248 1.54 7.60 11.63
N PHE A 249 1.54 6.28 11.51
CA PHE A 249 0.35 5.46 11.33
C PHE A 249 0.60 4.07 11.94
N GLU A 250 -0.48 3.33 12.16
CA GLU A 250 -0.42 2.03 12.78
C GLU A 250 -1.41 1.06 12.13
N PHE A 251 -0.93 -0.14 11.83
CA PHE A 251 -1.78 -1.26 11.42
C PHE A 251 -1.61 -2.40 12.42
N THR A 252 -2.73 -3.04 12.77
CA THR A 252 -2.73 -4.26 13.58
C THR A 252 -3.24 -5.42 12.71
N LEU A 253 -2.45 -6.47 12.62
CA LEU A 253 -2.72 -7.68 11.85
C LEU A 253 -3.05 -8.81 12.82
N TYR A 254 -4.27 -9.31 12.77
CA TYR A 254 -4.75 -10.42 13.59
C TYR A 254 -4.76 -11.70 12.74
N PRO A 255 -4.25 -12.82 13.25
CA PRO A 255 -4.48 -14.10 12.62
C PRO A 255 -5.97 -14.45 12.71
N VAL A 256 -6.53 -14.97 11.61
CA VAL A 256 -7.92 -15.47 11.57
C VAL A 256 -7.95 -16.91 11.07
N LYS A 257 -8.96 -17.62 11.57
CA LYS A 257 -9.30 -18.98 11.17
C LYS A 257 -10.73 -19.00 10.61
#